data_aa97deba139686fc0544b05bfe155664
#
_entry.id   aa97deba139686fc0544b05bfe155664
#
_cell.length_a   1.000
_cell.length_b   1.000
_cell.length_c   1.000
_cell.angle_alpha   90.00
_cell.angle_beta   90.00
_cell.angle_gamma   90.00
#
_symmetry.space_group_name_H-M   'P 1'
#
loop_
_entity.id
_entity.type
_entity.pdbx_description
1 polymer ?
#
loop_
_entity_poly.entity_id
_entity_poly.type
_entity_poly.pdbx_seq_one_letter_code
_entity_poly.pdbx_strand_id
1 'polypeptide(L)' 'MSRHHKTVLNMAKFIQGQSLLLLEKLNELDLDAEADMCERLHEDAERLHAGLLAKLNQE' A
#
# COMPACT_ATOMS: atom_id res chain seq x y z
N MET A 1 -3.50 -10.38 18.72
CA MET A 1 -2.92 -10.50 17.37
C MET A 1 -1.55 -11.16 17.45
N SER A 2 -1.27 -12.14 16.60
CA SER A 2 -0.02 -12.87 16.64
C SER A 2 1.12 -12.03 16.04
N ARG A 3 2.36 -12.47 16.30
CA ARG A 3 3.55 -11.83 15.72
C ARG A 3 3.52 -11.84 14.19
N HIS A 4 3.08 -12.96 13.60
CA HIS A 4 3.01 -13.08 12.14
C HIS A 4 1.96 -12.13 11.56
N HIS A 5 0.83 -11.98 12.22
CA HIS A 5 -0.22 -11.04 11.79
C HIS A 5 0.30 -9.61 11.82
N LYS A 6 1.01 -9.26 12.88
CA LYS A 6 1.57 -7.93 13.03
C LYS A 6 2.59 -7.63 11.94
N THR A 7 3.45 -8.60 11.64
CA THR A 7 4.46 -8.47 10.58
C THR A 7 3.80 -8.23 9.22
N VAL A 8 2.78 -9.03 8.90
CA VAL A 8 2.05 -8.89 7.63
C VAL A 8 1.41 -7.51 7.51
N LEU A 9 0.76 -7.04 8.58
CA LEU A 9 0.13 -5.72 8.57
C LEU A 9 1.16 -4.61 8.40
N ASN A 10 2.30 -4.73 9.08
CA ASN A 10 3.36 -3.73 8.96
C ASN A 10 3.94 -3.68 7.55
N MET A 11 4.13 -4.84 6.93
CA MET A 11 4.64 -4.91 5.56
C MET A 11 3.64 -4.30 4.57
N ALA A 12 2.37 -4.61 4.71
CA ALA A 12 1.33 -4.07 3.85
C ALA A 12 1.23 -2.54 4.00
N LYS A 13 1.32 -2.05 5.23
CA LYS A 13 1.31 -0.62 5.50
C LYS A 13 2.53 0.07 4.89
N PHE A 14 3.68 -0.57 4.97
CA PHE A 14 4.91 -0.03 4.40
C PHE A 14 4.79 0.11 2.88
N ILE A 15 4.27 -0.92 2.22
CA ILE A 15 4.07 -0.89 0.76
C ILE A 15 3.09 0.22 0.38
N GLN A 16 2.01 0.37 1.15
CA GLN A 16 1.04 1.44 0.94
C GLN A 16 1.72 2.81 1.01
N GLY A 17 2.53 3.04 2.03
CA GLY A 17 3.25 4.30 2.20
C GLY A 17 4.28 4.54 1.10
N GLN A 18 5.04 3.51 0.73
CA GLN A 18 6.05 3.63 -0.31
C GLN A 18 5.41 3.90 -1.68
N SER A 19 4.27 3.28 -1.97
CA SER A 19 3.60 3.53 -3.24
C SER A 19 3.13 4.97 -3.36
N LEU A 20 2.72 5.59 -2.26
CA LEU A 20 2.34 7.01 -2.27
C LEU A 20 3.55 7.91 -2.52
N LEU A 21 4.67 7.63 -1.87
CA LEU A 21 5.90 8.40 -2.08
C LEU A 21 6.40 8.27 -3.51
N LEU A 22 6.34 7.06 -4.05
CA LEU A 22 6.73 6.83 -5.44
C LEU A 22 5.83 7.61 -6.40
N LEU A 23 4.53 7.61 -6.14
CA LEU A 23 3.57 8.36 -6.96
C LEU A 23 3.94 9.86 -7.01
N GLU A 24 4.27 10.43 -5.85
CA GLU A 24 4.69 11.83 -5.78
C GLU A 24 5.93 12.09 -6.63
N LYS A 25 6.91 11.19 -6.59
CA LYS A 25 8.14 11.32 -7.37
C LYS A 25 7.88 11.19 -8.86
N LEU A 26 7.00 10.28 -9.26
CA LEU A 26 6.65 10.11 -10.66
C LEU A 26 5.95 11.36 -11.20
N ASN A 27 5.09 11.98 -10.40
CA ASN A 27 4.44 13.23 -10.77
C ASN A 27 5.45 14.38 -10.91
N GLU A 28 6.44 14.44 -10.02
CA GLU A 28 7.50 15.44 -10.11
C GLU A 28 8.30 15.33 -11.40
N LEU A 29 8.46 14.09 -11.91
CA LEU A 29 9.20 13.83 -13.14
C LEU A 29 8.32 13.88 -14.39
N ASP A 30 7.03 14.20 -14.24
CA ASP A 30 6.05 14.25 -15.32
C ASP A 30 5.91 12.93 -16.08
N LEU A 31 6.09 11.81 -15.38
CA LEU A 31 5.92 10.47 -15.94
C LEU A 31 4.46 10.06 -15.80
N ASP A 32 3.58 10.65 -16.62
CA ASP A 32 2.14 10.54 -16.44
C ASP A 32 1.60 9.11 -16.54
N ALA A 33 2.07 8.34 -17.52
CA ALA A 33 1.61 6.97 -17.69
C ALA A 33 2.00 6.11 -16.50
N GLU A 34 3.24 6.25 -16.04
CA GLU A 34 3.75 5.50 -14.90
C GLU A 34 3.09 5.97 -13.60
N ALA A 35 2.80 7.26 -13.50
CA ALA A 35 2.07 7.79 -12.34
C ALA A 35 0.66 7.19 -12.26
N ASP A 36 -0.04 7.04 -13.39
CA ASP A 36 -1.35 6.40 -13.42
C ASP A 36 -1.29 4.96 -12.95
N MET A 37 -0.28 4.22 -13.40
CA MET A 37 -0.08 2.84 -12.95
C MET A 37 0.21 2.77 -11.46
N CYS A 38 1.03 3.69 -10.98
CA CYS A 38 1.39 3.76 -9.56
C CYS A 38 0.19 4.13 -8.70
N GLU A 39 -0.69 5.00 -9.19
CA GLU A 39 -1.91 5.36 -8.48
C GLU A 39 -2.79 4.13 -8.25
N ARG A 40 -2.96 3.28 -9.26
CA ARG A 40 -3.70 2.03 -9.10
C ARG A 40 -3.02 1.09 -8.13
N LEU A 41 -1.70 1.00 -8.20
CA LEU A 41 -0.93 0.19 -7.27
C LEU A 41 -1.14 0.66 -5.83
N HIS A 42 -1.12 1.98 -5.62
CA HIS A 42 -1.35 2.56 -4.30
C HIS A 42 -2.76 2.24 -3.79
N GLU A 43 -3.77 2.39 -4.63
CA GLU A 43 -5.15 2.07 -4.26
C GLU A 43 -5.30 0.60 -3.90
N ASP A 44 -4.64 -0.29 -4.67
CA ASP A 44 -4.66 -1.72 -4.38
C ASP A 44 -3.94 -2.01 -3.06
N ALA A 45 -2.83 -1.32 -2.79
CA ALA A 45 -2.11 -1.48 -1.53
C ALA A 45 -2.97 -1.03 -0.34
N GLU A 46 -3.72 0.06 -0.48
CA GLU A 46 -4.66 0.51 0.55
C GLU A 46 -5.75 -0.53 0.81
N ARG A 47 -6.33 -1.07 -0.26
CA ARG A 47 -7.38 -2.09 -0.13
C ARG A 47 -6.84 -3.36 0.50
N LEU A 48 -5.63 -3.76 0.12
CA LEU A 48 -5.00 -4.94 0.69
C LEU A 48 -4.77 -4.77 2.18
N HIS A 49 -4.23 -3.62 2.58
CA HIS A 49 -3.98 -3.35 4.00
C HIS A 49 -5.29 -3.33 4.79
N ALA A 50 -6.32 -2.65 4.27
CA ALA A 50 -7.63 -2.59 4.93
C ALA A 50 -8.26 -3.98 5.05
N GLY A 51 -8.16 -4.79 3.99
CA GLY A 51 -8.68 -6.15 3.98
C GLY A 51 -7.98 -7.04 4.98
N LEU A 52 -6.65 -6.94 5.06
CA LEU A 52 -5.86 -7.70 6.03
C LEU A 52 -6.20 -7.29 7.45
N LEU A 53 -6.33 -6.00 7.68
CA LEU A 53 -6.65 -5.48 9.01
C LEU A 53 -8.00 -6.03 9.48
N ALA A 54 -9.03 -5.97 8.62
CA ALA A 54 -10.35 -6.47 8.94
C ALA A 54 -10.33 -7.99 9.19
N LYS A 55 -9.63 -8.73 8.34
CA LYS A 55 -9.60 -10.20 8.43
C LYS A 55 -8.84 -10.67 9.65
N LEU A 56 -7.70 -10.07 9.95
CA LEU A 56 -6.85 -10.51 11.06
C LEU A 56 -7.37 -10.04 12.42
N ASN A 57 -8.14 -8.97 12.46
CA ASN A 57 -8.75 -8.50 13.69
C ASN A 57 -9.92 -9.37 14.15
N GLN A 58 -10.41 -10.27 13.31
CA GLN A 58 -11.49 -11.19 13.66
C GLN A 58 -11.00 -12.36 14.50
N GLU A 59 -9.71 -12.51 14.64
CA GLU A 59 -9.14 -13.55 15.50
C GLU A 59 -9.02 -13.03 16.93
#